data_ce40801ce77a9e7bd84a47e84229eecc
#
_entry.id   ce40801ce77a9e7bd84a47e84229eecc
#
_cell.length_a   1.000
_cell.length_b   1.000
_cell.length_c   1.000
_cell.angle_alpha   90.00
_cell.angle_beta   90.00
_cell.angle_gamma   90.00
#
_symmetry.space_group_name_H-M   'P 1'
#
loop_
_entity.id
_entity.type
_entity.pdbx_description
1 polymer ?
#
loop_
_entity_poly.entity_id
_entity_poly.type
_entity_poly.pdbx_seq_one_letter_code
_entity_poly.pdbx_strand_id
1 'polypeptide(L)'
;VSSCAVPLVDVVNATLDAMFAFPNASRAVQLMLADYHRSGVFAPHAVHVTPMSTESYDTTFFWDYAAQTLAIFFVLSYVFPTFRLIRGLVYEKESGVREGLRMMGMAESALVLSWLITYTVQFTIVALGLTVLTCFPILGAKRGNLFVHSSPLIIFVFYWLFGVATTCFCYFVHVFFSRSRTAATLGAVFWLAAFFPYFAVNRTHTTVSRLWKLVASLLPPTAIGLGLDTTSVLESSGAGVTFET
;
A
#
# COMPACT_ATOMS: atom_id res chain seq x y z
N VAL A 1 17.20 14.50 -19.87
CA VAL A 1 16.16 15.51 -19.86
C VAL A 1 16.47 16.52 -20.95
N SER A 2 16.09 16.24 -22.17
CA SER A 2 16.27 17.19 -23.27
C SER A 2 15.00 17.16 -24.13
N SER A 3 14.31 18.30 -24.08
CA SER A 3 13.64 18.92 -25.20
C SER A 3 12.60 18.11 -25.99
N CYS A 4 11.38 18.10 -25.50
CA CYS A 4 10.21 18.21 -26.37
C CYS A 4 9.53 19.58 -26.13
N ALA A 5 10.29 20.65 -26.21
CA ALA A 5 9.75 21.97 -26.47
C ALA A 5 9.92 22.18 -28.00
N VAL A 6 9.01 21.65 -28.80
CA VAL A 6 8.75 22.27 -30.08
C VAL A 6 8.37 23.71 -29.74
N PRO A 7 9.14 24.72 -30.13
CA PRO A 7 8.82 26.09 -29.73
C PRO A 7 7.42 26.36 -30.29
N LEU A 8 6.51 26.72 -29.39
CA LEU A 8 5.12 27.04 -29.73
C LEU A 8 5.06 28.10 -30.85
N VAL A 9 6.12 28.90 -30.95
CA VAL A 9 6.39 29.89 -32.00
C VAL A 9 6.47 29.22 -33.38
N ASP A 10 7.12 28.05 -33.50
CA ASP A 10 7.22 27.34 -34.80
C ASP A 10 5.89 26.74 -35.21
N VAL A 11 5.10 26.25 -34.22
CA VAL A 11 3.75 25.73 -34.48
C VAL A 11 2.81 26.86 -34.87
N VAL A 12 2.89 28.01 -34.18
CA VAL A 12 2.07 29.19 -34.49
C VAL A 12 2.47 29.76 -35.84
N ASN A 13 3.76 29.88 -36.15
CA ASN A 13 4.23 30.35 -37.46
C ASN A 13 3.83 29.37 -38.56
N ALA A 14 3.98 28.04 -38.36
CA ALA A 14 3.56 27.03 -39.34
C ALA A 14 2.03 27.06 -39.57
N THR A 15 1.23 27.30 -38.53
CA THR A 15 -0.23 27.45 -38.69
C THR A 15 -0.61 28.76 -39.38
N LEU A 16 0.09 29.86 -39.11
CA LEU A 16 -0.09 31.13 -39.81
C LEU A 16 0.30 31.00 -41.29
N ASP A 17 1.45 30.40 -41.60
CA ASP A 17 1.88 30.15 -42.98
C ASP A 17 0.91 29.23 -43.71
N ALA A 18 0.35 28.22 -43.07
CA ALA A 18 -0.70 27.39 -43.64
C ALA A 18 -2.00 28.18 -43.90
N MET A 19 -2.38 29.11 -43.03
CA MET A 19 -3.55 30.00 -43.25
C MET A 19 -3.33 30.99 -44.39
N PHE A 20 -2.09 31.47 -44.61
CA PHE A 20 -1.75 32.30 -45.75
C PHE A 20 -1.72 31.53 -47.09
N ALA A 21 -1.55 30.24 -47.05
CA ALA A 21 -1.53 29.38 -48.22
C ALA A 21 -2.93 29.06 -48.78
N PHE A 22 -4.02 29.44 -48.13
CA PHE A 22 -5.37 29.23 -48.64
C PHE A 22 -5.70 30.19 -49.74
N PRO A 23 -5.83 29.76 -51.01
CA PRO A 23 -6.02 30.65 -52.16
C PRO A 23 -7.37 31.35 -52.22
N ASN A 24 -8.32 30.92 -51.33
CA ASN A 24 -9.69 31.43 -51.27
C ASN A 24 -10.00 32.37 -50.11
N ALA A 25 -8.99 32.73 -49.30
CA ALA A 25 -9.19 33.76 -48.27
C ALA A 25 -9.45 35.13 -48.93
N SER A 26 -10.53 35.80 -48.54
CA SER A 26 -10.84 37.11 -49.11
C SER A 26 -9.63 38.06 -48.91
N ARG A 27 -9.34 38.85 -49.94
CA ARG A 27 -8.22 39.82 -49.92
C ARG A 27 -8.18 40.69 -48.66
N ALA A 28 -9.34 40.98 -48.10
CA ALA A 28 -9.48 41.73 -46.85
C ALA A 28 -8.90 40.98 -45.61
N VAL A 29 -9.07 39.67 -45.54
CA VAL A 29 -8.52 38.84 -44.44
C VAL A 29 -7.00 38.76 -44.56
N GLN A 30 -6.47 38.66 -45.79
CA GLN A 30 -5.01 38.64 -46.03
C GLN A 30 -4.37 39.98 -45.69
N LEU A 31 -5.05 41.10 -46.00
CA LEU A 31 -4.57 42.43 -45.63
C LEU A 31 -4.60 42.67 -44.11
N MET A 32 -5.65 42.22 -43.42
CA MET A 32 -5.74 42.32 -41.97
C MET A 32 -4.67 41.46 -41.29
N LEU A 33 -4.42 40.27 -41.78
CA LEU A 33 -3.35 39.40 -41.25
C LEU A 33 -1.96 39.98 -41.51
N ALA A 34 -1.74 40.59 -42.70
CA ALA A 34 -0.47 41.23 -43.03
C ALA A 34 -0.23 42.51 -42.19
N ASP A 35 -1.29 43.28 -41.90
CA ASP A 35 -1.21 44.46 -41.04
C ASP A 35 -1.01 44.05 -39.56
N TYR A 36 -1.64 42.97 -39.14
CA TYR A 36 -1.45 42.37 -37.82
C TYR A 36 -0.01 41.87 -37.61
N HIS A 37 0.61 41.23 -38.63
CA HIS A 37 2.00 40.84 -38.62
C HIS A 37 2.96 42.03 -38.60
N ARG A 38 2.58 43.16 -39.24
CA ARG A 38 3.40 44.35 -39.33
C ARG A 38 3.35 45.21 -38.06
N SER A 39 2.26 45.15 -37.31
CA SER A 39 2.07 45.94 -36.10
C SER A 39 2.88 45.44 -34.89
N GLY A 40 3.49 44.28 -34.98
CA GLY A 40 4.35 43.75 -33.92
C GLY A 40 3.64 43.47 -32.59
N VAL A 41 2.31 43.63 -32.54
CA VAL A 41 1.51 43.53 -31.32
C VAL A 41 1.47 42.13 -30.78
N PHE A 42 1.79 41.15 -31.63
CA PHE A 42 1.89 39.74 -31.26
C PHE A 42 3.20 39.07 -31.74
N ALA A 43 4.33 39.77 -31.64
CA ALA A 43 5.57 39.03 -31.53
C ALA A 43 5.60 38.47 -30.08
N PRO A 44 5.39 37.19 -29.84
CA PRO A 44 5.57 36.65 -28.50
C PRO A 44 7.06 36.78 -28.20
N HIS A 45 7.44 37.89 -27.51
CA HIS A 45 8.75 37.97 -26.91
C HIS A 45 8.83 36.84 -25.88
N ALA A 46 9.36 35.72 -26.31
CA ALA A 46 9.58 34.53 -25.50
C ALA A 46 8.34 34.11 -24.70
N VAL A 47 7.58 33.13 -25.23
CA VAL A 47 6.63 32.39 -24.41
C VAL A 47 7.45 31.55 -23.44
N HIS A 48 7.68 32.11 -22.26
CA HIS A 48 8.19 31.32 -21.15
C HIS A 48 7.06 30.43 -20.66
N VAL A 49 7.07 29.17 -21.08
CA VAL A 49 6.29 28.11 -20.41
C VAL A 49 6.98 27.84 -19.09
N THR A 50 6.54 28.50 -18.04
CA THR A 50 6.90 28.11 -16.69
C THR A 50 6.09 26.85 -16.39
N PRO A 51 6.73 25.69 -16.16
CA PRO A 51 6.01 24.53 -15.65
C PRO A 51 5.35 24.97 -14.34
N MET A 52 4.04 24.75 -14.19
CA MET A 52 3.41 24.86 -12.89
C MET A 52 4.25 24.04 -11.92
N SER A 53 4.54 24.60 -10.75
CA SER A 53 5.18 23.87 -9.66
C SER A 53 4.23 22.77 -9.23
N THR A 54 4.27 21.65 -9.94
CA THR A 54 3.75 20.39 -9.41
C THR A 54 4.71 19.96 -8.32
N GLU A 55 4.17 19.59 -7.16
CA GLU A 55 4.97 18.91 -6.16
C GLU A 55 5.82 17.86 -6.88
N SER A 56 7.08 17.74 -6.48
CA SER A 56 8.03 16.81 -7.08
C SER A 56 7.47 15.39 -6.97
N TYR A 57 6.78 14.97 -8.00
CA TYR A 57 6.23 13.62 -8.10
C TYR A 57 7.32 12.72 -8.68
N ASP A 58 8.17 12.25 -7.79
CA ASP A 58 9.11 11.18 -8.11
C ASP A 58 8.33 9.86 -8.12
N THR A 59 7.75 9.52 -9.27
CA THR A 59 7.32 8.13 -9.53
C THR A 59 8.55 7.26 -9.62
N THR A 60 9.07 6.87 -8.49
CA THR A 60 10.03 5.80 -8.46
C THR A 60 9.26 4.50 -8.56
N PHE A 61 9.29 3.84 -9.70
CA PHE A 61 8.77 2.47 -9.92
C PHE A 61 9.21 1.51 -8.79
N PHE A 62 10.28 1.87 -8.09
CA PHE A 62 10.78 1.13 -6.95
C PHE A 62 9.72 0.99 -5.84
N TRP A 63 9.02 2.06 -5.45
CA TRP A 63 8.06 2.01 -4.35
C TRP A 63 6.81 1.18 -4.67
N ASP A 64 6.33 1.21 -5.91
CA ASP A 64 5.18 0.42 -6.34
C ASP A 64 5.47 -1.08 -6.27
N TYR A 65 6.65 -1.50 -6.76
CA TYR A 65 7.08 -2.90 -6.68
C TYR A 65 7.51 -3.30 -5.28
N ALA A 66 8.17 -2.40 -4.53
CA ALA A 66 8.63 -2.66 -3.18
C ALA A 66 7.45 -2.91 -2.23
N ALA A 67 6.39 -2.11 -2.29
CA ALA A 67 5.20 -2.28 -1.46
C ALA A 67 4.54 -3.65 -1.66
N GLN A 68 4.32 -4.03 -2.92
CA GLN A 68 3.73 -5.32 -3.25
C GLN A 68 4.62 -6.49 -2.82
N THR A 69 5.92 -6.39 -3.05
CA THR A 69 6.89 -7.42 -2.68
C THR A 69 6.96 -7.58 -1.16
N LEU A 70 7.01 -6.47 -0.43
CA LEU A 70 6.98 -6.47 1.03
C LEU A 70 5.70 -7.09 1.58
N ALA A 71 4.54 -6.76 1.05
CA ALA A 71 3.27 -7.34 1.46
C ALA A 71 3.28 -8.87 1.34
N ILE A 72 3.80 -9.40 0.22
CA ILE A 72 3.95 -10.85 0.02
C ILE A 72 4.90 -11.45 1.05
N PHE A 73 6.07 -10.85 1.29
CA PHE A 73 7.03 -11.35 2.28
C PHE A 73 6.46 -11.33 3.70
N PHE A 74 5.73 -10.29 4.10
CA PHE A 74 5.07 -10.26 5.40
C PHE A 74 4.04 -11.38 5.55
N VAL A 75 3.17 -11.55 4.57
CA VAL A 75 2.15 -12.61 4.60
C VAL A 75 2.78 -13.99 4.68
N LEU A 76 3.84 -14.25 3.89
CA LEU A 76 4.57 -15.53 3.92
C LEU A 76 5.27 -15.76 5.27
N SER A 77 5.88 -14.73 5.86
CA SER A 77 6.55 -14.82 7.17
C SER A 77 5.57 -15.20 8.28
N TYR A 78 4.34 -14.71 8.20
CA TYR A 78 3.29 -15.00 9.19
C TYR A 78 2.60 -16.36 8.99
N VAL A 79 2.82 -17.06 7.88
CA VAL A 79 2.29 -18.42 7.68
C VAL A 79 2.74 -19.36 8.80
N PHE A 80 4.00 -19.32 9.19
CA PHE A 80 4.53 -20.22 10.20
C PHE A 80 3.94 -19.98 11.62
N PRO A 81 3.92 -18.75 12.15
CA PRO A 81 3.25 -18.48 13.42
C PRO A 81 1.75 -18.80 13.38
N THR A 82 1.07 -18.49 12.29
CA THR A 82 -0.35 -18.82 12.11
C THR A 82 -0.59 -20.33 12.13
N PHE A 83 0.22 -21.10 11.41
CA PHE A 83 0.19 -22.56 11.43
C PHE A 83 0.36 -23.12 12.84
N ARG A 84 1.36 -22.63 13.60
CA ARG A 84 1.60 -23.08 14.99
C ARG A 84 0.44 -22.72 15.91
N LEU A 85 -0.10 -21.53 15.79
CA LEU A 85 -1.21 -21.05 16.62
C LEU A 85 -2.47 -21.90 16.38
N ILE A 86 -2.89 -22.07 15.14
CA ILE A 86 -4.08 -22.87 14.80
C ILE A 86 -3.90 -24.32 15.27
N ARG A 87 -2.71 -24.90 15.03
CA ARG A 87 -2.40 -26.26 15.49
C ARG A 87 -2.50 -26.39 17.01
N GLY A 88 -1.95 -25.44 17.76
CA GLY A 88 -1.99 -25.44 19.23
C GLY A 88 -3.41 -25.38 19.75
N LEU A 89 -4.22 -24.45 19.25
CA LEU A 89 -5.62 -24.28 19.64
C LEU A 89 -6.47 -25.53 19.39
N VAL A 90 -6.31 -26.14 18.22
CA VAL A 90 -7.07 -27.35 17.87
C VAL A 90 -6.51 -28.58 18.58
N TYR A 91 -5.21 -28.63 18.89
CA TYR A 91 -4.61 -29.73 19.65
C TYR A 91 -5.17 -29.80 21.08
N GLU A 92 -5.35 -28.65 21.77
CA GLU A 92 -6.00 -28.61 23.08
C GLU A 92 -7.43 -29.15 23.05
N LYS A 93 -8.14 -28.87 21.97
CA LYS A 93 -9.49 -29.38 21.74
C LYS A 93 -9.47 -30.90 21.45
N GLU A 94 -8.54 -31.36 20.60
CA GLU A 94 -8.41 -32.76 20.18
C GLU A 94 -7.96 -33.66 21.34
N SER A 95 -7.05 -33.18 22.20
CA SER A 95 -6.51 -33.93 23.34
C SER A 95 -7.43 -33.96 24.55
N GLY A 96 -8.56 -33.24 24.53
CA GLY A 96 -9.48 -33.18 25.67
C GLY A 96 -8.96 -32.38 26.88
N VAL A 97 -7.78 -31.78 26.80
CA VAL A 97 -7.20 -30.96 27.89
C VAL A 97 -8.15 -29.80 28.27
N ARG A 98 -8.83 -29.25 27.29
CA ARG A 98 -9.82 -28.18 27.49
C ARG A 98 -11.00 -28.66 28.35
N GLU A 99 -11.50 -29.86 28.11
CA GLU A 99 -12.57 -30.44 28.90
C GLU A 99 -12.09 -30.79 30.33
N GLY A 100 -10.87 -31.28 30.47
CA GLY A 100 -10.26 -31.55 31.78
C GLY A 100 -10.12 -30.29 32.63
N LEU A 101 -9.64 -29.18 32.04
CA LEU A 101 -9.52 -27.89 32.71
C LEU A 101 -10.89 -27.33 33.12
N ARG A 102 -11.91 -27.52 32.28
CA ARG A 102 -13.28 -27.11 32.56
C ARG A 102 -13.88 -27.88 33.73
N MET A 103 -13.61 -29.18 33.80
CA MET A 103 -14.05 -30.01 34.96
C MET A 103 -13.37 -29.58 36.26
N MET A 104 -12.17 -29.02 36.21
CA MET A 104 -11.47 -28.45 37.38
C MET A 104 -11.96 -27.05 37.74
N GLY A 105 -13.03 -26.54 37.12
CA GLY A 105 -13.64 -25.24 37.42
C GLY A 105 -13.04 -24.05 36.71
N MET A 106 -12.19 -24.25 35.69
CA MET A 106 -11.63 -23.15 34.92
C MET A 106 -12.66 -22.56 33.95
N ALA A 107 -12.83 -21.24 33.99
CA ALA A 107 -13.73 -20.55 33.09
C ALA A 107 -13.18 -20.59 31.64
N GLU A 108 -14.06 -20.80 30.68
CA GLU A 108 -13.68 -20.87 29.26
C GLU A 108 -13.07 -19.55 28.74
N SER A 109 -13.54 -18.43 29.29
CA SER A 109 -12.97 -17.09 29.02
C SER A 109 -11.51 -16.96 29.48
N ALA A 110 -11.12 -17.62 30.58
CA ALA A 110 -9.75 -17.60 31.07
C ALA A 110 -8.80 -18.33 30.13
N LEU A 111 -9.24 -19.44 29.52
CA LEU A 111 -8.48 -20.16 28.49
C LEU A 111 -8.26 -19.31 27.24
N VAL A 112 -9.32 -18.70 26.73
CA VAL A 112 -9.24 -17.80 25.56
C VAL A 112 -8.29 -16.64 25.84
N LEU A 113 -8.44 -16.00 27.01
CA LEU A 113 -7.62 -14.88 27.41
C LEU A 113 -6.14 -15.24 27.57
N SER A 114 -5.83 -16.41 28.12
CA SER A 114 -4.47 -16.95 28.28
C SER A 114 -3.77 -17.05 26.90
N TRP A 115 -4.42 -17.63 25.92
CA TRP A 115 -3.89 -17.72 24.55
C TRP A 115 -3.72 -16.35 23.92
N LEU A 116 -4.71 -15.48 24.08
CA LEU A 116 -4.68 -14.11 23.54
C LEU A 116 -3.51 -13.32 24.11
N ILE A 117 -3.31 -13.35 25.42
CA ILE A 117 -2.20 -12.68 26.11
C ILE A 117 -0.86 -13.24 25.63
N THR A 118 -0.70 -14.55 25.61
CA THR A 118 0.56 -15.21 25.21
C THR A 118 0.96 -14.81 23.78
N TYR A 119 0.03 -14.87 22.83
CA TYR A 119 0.33 -14.51 21.45
C TYR A 119 0.45 -13.00 21.23
N THR A 120 -0.28 -12.18 21.99
CA THR A 120 -0.09 -10.73 21.95
C THR A 120 1.31 -10.36 22.41
N VAL A 121 1.83 -10.94 23.49
CA VAL A 121 3.21 -10.73 23.92
C VAL A 121 4.21 -11.19 22.86
N GLN A 122 4.00 -12.36 22.28
CA GLN A 122 4.86 -12.85 21.20
C GLN A 122 4.85 -11.91 19.99
N PHE A 123 3.68 -11.46 19.53
CA PHE A 123 3.57 -10.53 18.42
C PHE A 123 4.09 -9.12 18.74
N THR A 124 4.05 -8.69 20.00
CA THR A 124 4.69 -7.45 20.44
C THR A 124 6.21 -7.49 20.19
N ILE A 125 6.85 -8.61 20.52
CA ILE A 125 8.29 -8.80 20.28
C ILE A 125 8.57 -8.79 18.76
N VAL A 126 7.74 -9.47 17.97
CA VAL A 126 7.88 -9.51 16.51
C VAL A 126 7.66 -8.11 15.91
N ALA A 127 6.63 -7.39 16.33
CA ALA A 127 6.33 -6.03 15.87
C ALA A 127 7.47 -5.07 16.18
N LEU A 128 8.07 -5.19 17.37
CA LEU A 128 9.22 -4.39 17.79
C LEU A 128 10.44 -4.68 16.90
N GLY A 129 10.73 -5.96 16.65
CA GLY A 129 11.81 -6.38 15.75
C GLY A 129 11.61 -5.89 14.32
N LEU A 130 10.40 -5.99 13.77
CA LEU A 130 10.06 -5.50 12.44
C LEU A 130 10.17 -3.97 12.35
N THR A 131 9.70 -3.24 13.36
CA THR A 131 9.82 -1.77 13.39
C THR A 131 11.28 -1.34 13.41
N VAL A 132 12.10 -2.00 14.24
CA VAL A 132 13.54 -1.72 14.28
C VAL A 132 14.19 -2.02 12.94
N LEU A 133 13.83 -3.13 12.28
CA LEU A 133 14.37 -3.51 10.97
C LEU A 133 13.97 -2.56 9.84
N THR A 134 12.75 -2.01 9.89
CA THR A 134 12.22 -1.16 8.82
C THR A 134 12.55 0.32 8.99
N CYS A 135 12.65 0.81 10.23
CA CYS A 135 12.88 2.24 10.52
C CYS A 135 14.37 2.56 10.80
N PHE A 136 15.19 1.58 11.20
CA PHE A 136 16.59 1.83 11.55
C PHE A 136 17.57 1.14 10.59
N PRO A 137 18.70 1.78 10.24
CA PRO A 137 19.69 1.22 9.31
C PRO A 137 20.57 0.16 10.00
N ILE A 138 20.00 -0.98 10.39
CA ILE A 138 20.73 -2.03 11.12
C ILE A 138 21.79 -2.72 10.24
N LEU A 139 21.56 -2.77 8.93
CA LEU A 139 22.44 -3.44 7.96
C LEU A 139 23.64 -2.60 7.48
N GLY A 140 23.97 -1.50 8.17
CA GLY A 140 25.17 -0.70 7.90
C GLY A 140 25.21 0.00 6.54
N ALA A 141 24.14 0.00 5.80
CA ALA A 141 24.08 0.61 4.49
C ALA A 141 23.75 2.10 4.62
N LYS A 142 24.59 2.96 4.06
CA LYS A 142 24.37 4.41 3.88
C LYS A 142 23.09 4.77 3.09
N ARG A 143 22.22 3.79 2.82
CA ARG A 143 21.04 3.90 1.91
C ARG A 143 19.79 3.14 2.33
N GLY A 144 19.61 2.71 3.59
CA GLY A 144 18.77 1.57 3.81
C GLY A 144 17.63 1.64 4.80
N ASN A 145 17.10 2.79 5.15
CA ASN A 145 15.83 2.80 5.85
C ASN A 145 14.69 2.65 4.85
N LEU A 146 13.79 1.70 5.12
CA LEU A 146 12.61 1.52 4.29
C LEU A 146 11.63 2.69 4.50
N PHE A 147 11.48 3.12 5.76
CA PHE A 147 10.63 4.23 6.16
C PHE A 147 11.48 5.31 6.85
N VAL A 148 11.83 6.36 6.10
CA VAL A 148 12.69 7.46 6.56
C VAL A 148 11.85 8.60 7.15
N HIS A 149 10.71 8.88 6.54
CA HIS A 149 9.86 10.03 6.88
C HIS A 149 8.72 9.66 7.85
N SER A 150 8.48 8.35 8.04
CA SER A 150 7.38 7.86 8.87
C SER A 150 7.77 7.75 10.34
N SER A 151 6.84 8.05 11.24
CA SER A 151 7.02 7.91 12.68
C SER A 151 7.16 6.42 13.08
N PRO A 152 8.26 6.01 13.75
CA PRO A 152 8.47 4.62 14.17
C PRO A 152 7.36 4.09 15.09
N LEU A 153 6.75 4.97 15.90
CA LEU A 153 5.66 4.59 16.80
C LEU A 153 4.42 4.14 16.03
N ILE A 154 4.06 4.85 14.96
CA ILE A 154 2.88 4.51 14.15
C ILE A 154 3.12 3.19 13.43
N ILE A 155 4.31 2.98 12.88
CA ILE A 155 4.72 1.72 12.24
C ILE A 155 4.68 0.56 13.23
N PHE A 156 5.15 0.78 14.47
CA PHE A 156 5.05 -0.22 15.53
C PHE A 156 3.59 -0.58 15.85
N VAL A 157 2.73 0.41 16.05
CA VAL A 157 1.31 0.19 16.34
C VAL A 157 0.63 -0.55 15.19
N PHE A 158 0.97 -0.22 13.94
CA PHE A 158 0.45 -0.90 12.76
C PHE A 158 0.81 -2.40 12.75
N TYR A 159 2.07 -2.76 12.97
CA TYR A 159 2.51 -4.16 13.03
C TYR A 159 1.92 -4.89 14.24
N TRP A 160 1.80 -4.20 15.37
CA TRP A 160 1.20 -4.77 16.59
C TRP A 160 -0.28 -5.08 16.39
N LEU A 161 -1.06 -4.15 15.84
CA LEU A 161 -2.48 -4.37 15.51
C LEU A 161 -2.66 -5.52 14.52
N PHE A 162 -1.77 -5.63 13.55
CA PHE A 162 -1.77 -6.75 12.62
C PHE A 162 -1.56 -8.09 13.35
N GLY A 163 -0.64 -8.16 14.30
CA GLY A 163 -0.42 -9.35 15.13
C GLY A 163 -1.65 -9.74 15.93
N VAL A 164 -2.32 -8.77 16.56
CA VAL A 164 -3.56 -8.99 17.30
C VAL A 164 -4.68 -9.46 16.37
N ALA A 165 -4.85 -8.82 15.21
CA ALA A 165 -5.84 -9.23 14.21
C ALA A 165 -5.59 -10.64 13.68
N THR A 166 -4.33 -11.03 13.49
CA THR A 166 -3.93 -12.40 13.13
C THR A 166 -4.34 -13.40 14.20
N THR A 167 -4.15 -13.08 15.48
CA THR A 167 -4.55 -13.94 16.59
C THR A 167 -6.06 -14.14 16.62
N CYS A 168 -6.84 -13.05 16.45
CA CYS A 168 -8.31 -13.13 16.39
C CYS A 168 -8.77 -13.97 15.19
N PHE A 169 -8.12 -13.81 14.03
CA PHE A 169 -8.40 -14.61 12.85
C PHE A 169 -8.14 -16.10 13.08
N CYS A 170 -7.03 -16.48 13.70
CA CYS A 170 -6.73 -17.85 14.04
C CYS A 170 -7.77 -18.44 15.01
N TYR A 171 -8.23 -17.63 15.96
CA TYR A 171 -9.33 -17.98 16.86
C TYR A 171 -10.64 -18.22 16.12
N PHE A 172 -10.93 -17.46 15.09
CA PHE A 172 -12.10 -17.70 14.25
C PHE A 172 -11.95 -19.01 13.45
N VAL A 173 -10.79 -19.22 12.84
CA VAL A 173 -10.52 -20.39 11.99
C VAL A 173 -10.50 -21.71 12.78
N HIS A 174 -9.96 -21.73 14.01
CA HIS A 174 -9.86 -22.97 14.79
C HIS A 174 -11.22 -23.62 15.12
N VAL A 175 -12.30 -22.83 15.14
CA VAL A 175 -13.66 -23.30 15.45
C VAL A 175 -14.14 -24.34 14.44
N PHE A 176 -13.74 -24.19 13.18
CA PHE A 176 -14.18 -25.05 12.07
C PHE A 176 -13.50 -26.42 12.03
N PHE A 177 -12.44 -26.61 12.84
CA PHE A 177 -11.64 -27.82 12.78
C PHE A 177 -11.69 -28.64 14.07
N SER A 178 -11.69 -29.99 13.89
CA SER A 178 -11.65 -30.95 14.99
C SER A 178 -10.33 -31.70 15.10
N ARG A 179 -9.50 -31.72 14.03
CA ARG A 179 -8.21 -32.41 13.99
C ARG A 179 -7.06 -31.45 13.79
N SER A 180 -6.08 -31.47 14.68
CA SER A 180 -4.98 -30.48 14.72
C SER A 180 -4.10 -30.51 13.47
N ARG A 181 -3.81 -31.65 12.89
CA ARG A 181 -3.01 -31.76 11.64
C ARG A 181 -3.73 -31.11 10.45
N THR A 182 -4.99 -31.46 10.25
CA THR A 182 -5.82 -30.92 9.17
C THR A 182 -6.05 -29.44 9.35
N ALA A 183 -6.30 -28.98 10.58
CA ALA A 183 -6.50 -27.59 10.92
C ALA A 183 -5.27 -26.74 10.59
N ALA A 184 -4.09 -27.22 10.91
CA ALA A 184 -2.85 -26.51 10.63
C ALA A 184 -2.61 -26.31 9.13
N THR A 185 -2.78 -27.38 8.33
CA THR A 185 -2.56 -27.32 6.88
C THR A 185 -3.61 -26.47 6.18
N LEU A 186 -4.90 -26.74 6.43
CA LEU A 186 -6.00 -25.99 5.82
C LEU A 186 -6.04 -24.53 6.33
N GLY A 187 -5.70 -24.31 7.61
CA GLY A 187 -5.60 -22.97 8.17
C GLY A 187 -4.51 -22.13 7.49
N ALA A 188 -3.36 -22.74 7.19
CA ALA A 188 -2.30 -22.06 6.42
C ALA A 188 -2.74 -21.75 4.98
N VAL A 189 -3.45 -22.69 4.33
CA VAL A 189 -4.02 -22.46 3.00
C VAL A 189 -5.06 -21.34 3.04
N PHE A 190 -5.92 -21.32 4.06
CA PHE A 190 -6.94 -20.29 4.24
C PHE A 190 -6.32 -18.91 4.52
N TRP A 191 -5.20 -18.88 5.26
CA TRP A 191 -4.41 -17.68 5.47
C TRP A 191 -3.89 -17.10 4.15
N LEU A 192 -3.31 -17.94 3.30
CA LEU A 192 -2.84 -17.52 1.98
C LEU A 192 -3.99 -17.13 1.06
N ALA A 193 -5.11 -17.88 1.10
CA ALA A 193 -6.30 -17.55 0.33
C ALA A 193 -6.89 -16.17 0.74
N ALA A 194 -6.84 -15.85 2.03
CA ALA A 194 -7.28 -14.56 2.55
C ALA A 194 -6.43 -13.35 2.06
N PHE A 195 -5.31 -13.61 1.39
CA PHE A 195 -4.50 -12.57 0.75
C PHE A 195 -4.94 -12.24 -0.69
N PHE A 196 -5.69 -13.12 -1.37
CA PHE A 196 -6.12 -12.88 -2.76
C PHE A 196 -6.93 -11.59 -2.98
N PRO A 197 -7.83 -11.17 -2.06
CA PRO A 197 -8.56 -9.92 -2.22
C PRO A 197 -7.65 -8.68 -2.35
N TYR A 198 -6.44 -8.72 -1.81
CA TYR A 198 -5.45 -7.67 -1.97
C TYR A 198 -5.15 -7.40 -3.46
N PHE A 199 -4.91 -8.46 -4.25
CA PHE A 199 -4.61 -8.31 -5.68
C PHE A 199 -5.80 -7.75 -6.47
N ALA A 200 -7.02 -8.15 -6.10
CA ALA A 200 -8.23 -7.65 -6.74
C ALA A 200 -8.42 -6.14 -6.48
N VAL A 201 -8.18 -5.71 -5.25
CA VAL A 201 -8.30 -4.30 -4.85
C VAL A 201 -7.16 -3.47 -5.43
N ASN A 202 -5.93 -4.00 -5.43
CA ASN A 202 -4.75 -3.27 -5.92
C ASN A 202 -4.78 -3.04 -7.43
N ARG A 203 -5.26 -4.00 -8.23
CA ARG A 203 -5.39 -3.83 -9.69
C ARG A 203 -6.44 -2.77 -10.10
N THR A 204 -7.39 -2.45 -9.24
CA THR A 204 -8.56 -1.64 -9.57
C THR A 204 -8.63 -0.36 -8.73
N HIS A 205 -7.49 0.27 -8.43
CA HIS A 205 -7.35 1.43 -7.53
C HIS A 205 -8.37 2.56 -7.76
N THR A 206 -8.79 2.78 -8.99
CA THR A 206 -9.66 3.91 -9.36
C THR A 206 -11.15 3.62 -9.32
N THR A 207 -11.56 2.36 -9.35
CA THR A 207 -12.98 1.97 -9.52
C THR A 207 -13.60 1.27 -8.32
N VAL A 208 -12.79 0.80 -7.36
CA VAL A 208 -13.30 0.07 -6.19
C VAL A 208 -13.86 1.03 -5.15
N SER A 209 -15.15 0.84 -4.81
CA SER A 209 -15.80 1.64 -3.78
C SER A 209 -15.14 1.43 -2.40
N ARG A 210 -15.21 2.45 -1.55
CA ARG A 210 -14.64 2.40 -0.18
C ARG A 210 -15.15 1.21 0.63
N LEU A 211 -16.39 0.81 0.41
CA LEU A 211 -16.99 -0.34 1.11
C LEU A 211 -16.27 -1.65 0.81
N TRP A 212 -15.93 -1.92 -0.46
CA TRP A 212 -15.19 -3.12 -0.83
C TRP A 212 -13.77 -3.16 -0.24
N LYS A 213 -13.10 -2.01 -0.14
CA LYS A 213 -11.80 -1.90 0.54
C LYS A 213 -11.93 -2.22 2.03
N LEU A 214 -12.98 -1.72 2.70
CA LEU A 214 -13.25 -2.01 4.10
C LEU A 214 -13.57 -3.49 4.33
N VAL A 215 -14.39 -4.10 3.48
CA VAL A 215 -14.71 -5.54 3.58
C VAL A 215 -13.46 -6.40 3.35
N ALA A 216 -12.64 -6.04 2.36
CA ALA A 216 -11.39 -6.75 2.10
C ALA A 216 -10.40 -6.60 3.25
N SER A 217 -10.32 -5.44 3.90
CA SER A 217 -9.45 -5.20 5.05
C SER A 217 -9.88 -5.91 6.34
N LEU A 218 -11.05 -6.54 6.37
CA LEU A 218 -11.47 -7.41 7.48
C LEU A 218 -10.57 -8.66 7.58
N LEU A 219 -9.96 -9.07 6.46
CA LEU A 219 -9.02 -10.18 6.44
C LEU A 219 -7.60 -9.65 6.76
N PRO A 220 -6.94 -10.14 7.83
CA PRO A 220 -5.63 -9.62 8.25
C PRO A 220 -4.56 -9.64 7.16
N PRO A 221 -4.41 -10.69 6.32
CA PRO A 221 -3.42 -10.68 5.25
C PRO A 221 -3.68 -9.60 4.18
N THR A 222 -4.95 -9.31 3.90
CA THR A 222 -5.32 -8.23 2.98
C THR A 222 -5.10 -6.86 3.60
N ALA A 223 -5.41 -6.72 4.91
CA ALA A 223 -5.25 -5.46 5.63
C ALA A 223 -3.78 -5.02 5.69
N ILE A 224 -2.84 -5.93 5.96
CA ILE A 224 -1.40 -5.59 5.96
C ILE A 224 -0.92 -5.18 4.57
N GLY A 225 -1.39 -5.87 3.52
CA GLY A 225 -1.05 -5.52 2.14
C GLY A 225 -1.48 -4.11 1.77
N LEU A 226 -2.76 -3.77 2.03
CA LEU A 226 -3.31 -2.44 1.76
C LEU A 226 -2.66 -1.35 2.64
N GLY A 227 -2.33 -1.67 3.90
CA GLY A 227 -1.64 -0.75 4.80
C GLY A 227 -0.21 -0.46 4.35
N LEU A 228 0.56 -1.47 3.93
CA LEU A 228 1.90 -1.29 3.40
C LEU A 228 1.90 -0.49 2.09
N ASP A 229 0.91 -0.72 1.24
CA ASP A 229 0.73 0.02 -0.01
C ASP A 229 0.50 1.52 0.28
N THR A 230 -0.44 1.82 1.19
CA THR A 230 -0.72 3.19 1.62
C THR A 230 0.51 3.86 2.27
N THR A 231 1.23 3.14 3.12
CA THR A 231 2.44 3.64 3.78
C THR A 231 3.54 3.92 2.75
N SER A 232 3.69 3.07 1.74
CA SER A 232 4.68 3.24 0.68
C SER A 232 4.39 4.46 -0.20
N VAL A 233 3.12 4.71 -0.51
CA VAL A 233 2.69 5.90 -1.26
C VAL A 233 2.99 7.17 -0.47
N LEU A 234 2.70 7.21 0.84
CA LEU A 234 3.00 8.35 1.70
C LEU A 234 4.51 8.57 1.87
N GLU A 235 5.29 7.50 1.94
CA GLU A 235 6.75 7.59 2.02
C GLU A 235 7.35 8.09 0.71
N SER A 236 6.83 7.65 -0.44
CA SER A 236 7.29 8.10 -1.77
C SER A 236 7.00 9.57 -2.04
N SER A 237 5.93 10.12 -1.45
CA SER A 237 5.60 11.55 -1.52
C SER A 237 6.45 12.41 -0.57
N GLY A 238 7.27 11.80 0.30
CA GLY A 238 8.07 12.50 1.29
C GLY A 238 7.28 13.03 2.50
N ALA A 239 5.95 12.80 2.54
CA ALA A 239 5.12 13.21 3.66
C ALA A 239 5.30 12.30 4.88
N GLY A 240 5.54 10.99 4.64
CA GLY A 240 5.59 9.99 5.68
C GLY A 240 4.26 9.81 6.43
N VAL A 241 4.17 8.78 7.25
CA VAL A 241 3.02 8.58 8.15
C VAL A 241 3.33 9.23 9.49
N THR A 242 2.72 10.39 9.74
CA THR A 242 2.87 11.16 10.98
C THR A 242 1.51 11.32 11.66
N PHE A 243 1.48 11.78 12.92
CA PHE A 243 0.21 12.02 13.62
C PHE A 243 -0.56 13.24 13.10
N GLU A 244 0.02 14.01 12.18
CA GLU A 244 -0.59 15.20 11.59
C GLU A 244 -1.22 14.93 10.21
N THR A 245 -0.92 13.79 9.59
CA THR A 245 -1.52 13.29 8.34
C THR A 245 -2.61 12.26 8.64
#